data_ed2e1cfd1e24eab56fbda3acfe054242
#
_entry.id   ed2e1cfd1e24eab56fbda3acfe054242
#
_cell.length_a   1.000
_cell.length_b   1.000
_cell.length_c   1.000
_cell.angle_alpha   90.00
_cell.angle_beta   90.00
_cell.angle_gamma   90.00
#
_symmetry.space_group_name_H-M   'P 1'
#
loop_
_entity.id
_entity.type
_entity.pdbx_description
1 polymer ?
#
loop_
_entity_poly.entity_id
_entity_poly.type
_entity_poly.pdbx_seq_one_letter_code
_entity_poly.pdbx_strand_id
1 'polypeptide(L)'
;LISPFSAQTLAAIATTPAAIATLLPLCQEYGLPLFVPPDWVTEPPLQSYGEGLGAGLTQIWQDYDGLIFGLATGAVVRLIAPLLKDKATDPAVIVVDPSSKS
;
A
#
# COMPACT_ATOMS: atom_id res chain seq x y z
N LEU A 1 3.69 -24.31 -15.20
CA LEU A 1 3.38 -23.03 -15.82
C LEU A 1 3.38 -21.92 -14.77
N ILE A 2 4.19 -20.93 -15.00
CA ILE A 2 4.25 -19.80 -14.09
C ILE A 2 3.33 -18.71 -14.60
N SER A 3 2.30 -18.42 -13.81
CA SER A 3 1.43 -17.29 -14.09
C SER A 3 2.19 -15.99 -13.85
N PRO A 4 2.03 -14.97 -14.70
CA PRO A 4 2.60 -13.66 -14.38
C PRO A 4 2.14 -13.13 -13.02
N PHE A 5 0.94 -13.51 -12.58
CA PHE A 5 0.42 -13.06 -11.30
C PHE A 5 1.09 -13.75 -10.12
N SER A 6 1.61 -14.95 -10.28
CA SER A 6 2.28 -15.65 -9.19
C SER A 6 3.62 -15.05 -8.83
N ALA A 7 4.20 -14.27 -9.73
CA ALA A 7 5.47 -13.58 -9.49
C ALA A 7 5.27 -12.19 -8.90
N GLN A 8 4.03 -11.70 -8.85
CA GLN A 8 3.77 -10.36 -8.36
C GLN A 8 3.73 -10.33 -6.84
N THR A 9 4.30 -9.28 -6.28
CA THR A 9 4.23 -8.99 -4.86
C THR A 9 3.34 -7.78 -4.64
N LEU A 10 2.46 -7.89 -3.67
CA LEU A 10 1.51 -6.84 -3.34
C LEU A 10 1.70 -6.38 -1.91
N ALA A 11 1.45 -5.11 -1.67
CA ALA A 11 1.45 -4.55 -0.33
C ALA A 11 0.34 -3.52 -0.22
N ALA A 12 -0.12 -3.27 1.00
CA ALA A 12 -1.12 -2.25 1.26
C ALA A 12 -0.54 -1.19 2.18
N ILE A 13 -1.06 0.02 2.10
CA ILE A 13 -0.63 1.15 2.88
C ILE A 13 -1.85 1.85 3.45
N ALA A 14 -1.85 2.10 4.75
CA ALA A 14 -2.94 2.81 5.43
C ALA A 14 -2.36 3.77 6.44
N THR A 15 -2.96 4.96 6.54
CA THR A 15 -2.47 6.01 7.43
C THR A 15 -3.49 6.42 8.49
N THR A 16 -4.66 5.79 8.49
CA THR A 16 -5.72 6.11 9.45
C THR A 16 -6.30 4.82 10.03
N PRO A 17 -6.91 4.88 11.22
CA PRO A 17 -7.57 3.71 11.80
C PRO A 17 -8.67 3.13 10.89
N ALA A 18 -9.43 4.00 10.22
CA ALA A 18 -10.50 3.54 9.31
C ALA A 18 -9.92 2.75 8.14
N ALA A 19 -8.82 3.22 7.55
CA ALA A 19 -8.18 2.53 6.44
C ALA A 19 -7.58 1.21 6.90
N ILE A 20 -6.96 1.18 8.07
CA ILE A 20 -6.41 -0.05 8.64
C ILE A 20 -7.53 -1.07 8.85
N ALA A 21 -8.64 -0.65 9.44
CA ALA A 21 -9.78 -1.54 9.67
C ALA A 21 -10.34 -2.10 8.35
N THR A 22 -10.32 -1.30 7.29
CA THR A 22 -10.80 -1.72 5.99
C THR A 22 -9.86 -2.72 5.32
N LEU A 23 -8.55 -2.49 5.39
CA LEU A 23 -7.58 -3.27 4.65
C LEU A 23 -7.01 -4.45 5.41
N LEU A 24 -7.05 -4.42 6.74
CA LEU A 24 -6.45 -5.49 7.55
C LEU A 24 -7.01 -6.86 7.25
N PRO A 25 -8.36 -7.05 7.17
CA PRO A 25 -8.88 -8.38 6.85
C PRO A 25 -8.40 -8.90 5.49
N LEU A 26 -8.33 -8.02 4.50
CA LEU A 26 -7.83 -8.39 3.18
C LEU A 26 -6.38 -8.84 3.24
N CYS A 27 -5.55 -8.09 3.96
CA CYS A 27 -4.13 -8.41 4.09
C CYS A 27 -3.92 -9.71 4.85
N GLN A 28 -4.72 -9.96 5.88
CA GLN A 28 -4.65 -11.22 6.64
C GLN A 28 -5.03 -12.42 5.76
N GLU A 29 -6.08 -12.25 4.95
CA GLU A 29 -6.56 -13.35 4.11
C GLU A 29 -5.56 -13.73 3.03
N TYR A 30 -4.94 -12.75 2.41
CA TYR A 30 -4.04 -13.00 1.27
C TYR A 30 -2.57 -12.96 1.62
N GLY A 31 -2.24 -12.79 2.89
CA GLY A 31 -0.84 -12.78 3.33
C GLY A 31 -0.07 -11.57 2.83
N LEU A 32 -0.72 -10.42 2.73
CA LEU A 32 -0.09 -9.19 2.27
C LEU A 32 0.38 -8.35 3.45
N PRO A 33 1.54 -7.70 3.36
CA PRO A 33 1.92 -6.73 4.39
C PRO A 33 1.04 -5.49 4.31
N LEU A 34 0.72 -4.92 5.45
CA LEU A 34 -0.02 -3.67 5.57
C LEU A 34 0.89 -2.67 6.26
N PHE A 35 1.38 -1.68 5.52
CA PHE A 35 2.26 -0.66 6.05
C PHE A 35 1.45 0.46 6.68
N VAL A 36 1.78 0.76 7.94
CA VAL A 36 1.05 1.73 8.77
C VAL A 36 2.06 2.61 9.51
N PRO A 37 1.61 3.72 10.13
CA PRO A 37 2.50 4.49 11.01
C PRO A 37 3.10 3.61 12.10
N PRO A 38 4.33 3.91 12.54
CA PRO A 38 5.03 3.07 13.53
C PRO A 38 4.25 2.83 14.80
N ASP A 39 3.50 3.83 15.25
CA ASP A 39 2.76 3.73 16.50
C ASP A 39 1.62 2.72 16.47
N TRP A 40 1.20 2.31 15.26
CA TRP A 40 0.05 1.41 15.11
C TRP A 40 0.44 0.00 14.74
N VAL A 41 1.72 -0.30 14.74
CA VAL A 41 2.19 -1.67 14.51
C VAL A 41 1.99 -2.48 15.78
N THR A 42 1.07 -3.43 15.74
CA THR A 42 0.76 -4.27 16.89
C THR A 42 1.08 -5.73 16.64
N GLU A 43 0.79 -6.21 15.44
CA GLU A 43 1.00 -7.62 15.10
C GLU A 43 1.04 -7.78 13.58
N PRO A 44 1.60 -8.89 13.07
CA PRO A 44 1.53 -9.14 11.62
C PRO A 44 0.08 -9.24 11.16
N PRO A 45 -0.24 -8.79 9.95
CA PRO A 45 0.67 -8.34 8.88
C PRO A 45 1.04 -6.86 8.95
N LEU A 46 0.81 -6.17 10.05
CA LEU A 46 1.13 -4.75 10.18
C LEU A 46 2.64 -4.56 10.23
N GLN A 47 3.12 -3.61 9.44
CA GLN A 47 4.52 -3.21 9.42
C GLN A 47 4.60 -1.69 9.37
N SER A 48 5.70 -1.16 9.88
CA SER A 48 5.91 0.29 9.85
C SER A 48 6.46 0.73 8.51
N TYR A 49 5.93 1.82 7.94
CA TYR A 49 6.56 2.43 6.77
C TYR A 49 7.68 3.41 7.16
N GLY A 50 7.99 3.50 8.43
CA GLY A 50 9.03 4.39 8.91
C GLY A 50 8.47 5.68 9.47
N GLU A 51 9.34 6.65 9.70
CA GLU A 51 8.96 7.89 10.36
C GLU A 51 8.20 8.86 9.45
N GLY A 52 8.29 8.66 8.13
CA GLY A 52 7.56 9.49 7.19
C GLY A 52 7.09 8.66 6.03
N LEU A 53 5.83 8.86 5.64
CA LEU A 53 5.25 8.09 4.53
C LEU A 53 6.00 8.33 3.22
N GLY A 54 6.39 9.57 2.95
CA GLY A 54 7.09 9.89 1.70
C GLY A 54 8.39 9.10 1.55
N ALA A 55 9.22 9.08 2.59
CA ALA A 55 10.47 8.35 2.57
C ALA A 55 10.24 6.84 2.54
N GLY A 56 9.31 6.37 3.35
CA GLY A 56 8.97 4.94 3.39
C GLY A 56 8.39 4.45 2.07
N LEU A 57 7.57 5.26 1.44
CA LEU A 57 6.94 4.91 0.18
C LEU A 57 7.96 4.75 -0.95
N THR A 58 9.03 5.52 -0.94
CA THR A 58 10.08 5.39 -1.96
C THR A 58 10.63 3.98 -1.99
N GLN A 59 10.88 3.40 -0.83
CA GLN A 59 11.38 2.03 -0.74
C GLN A 59 10.30 1.01 -1.10
N ILE A 60 9.10 1.19 -0.57
CA ILE A 60 7.96 0.30 -0.85
C ILE A 60 7.65 0.27 -2.35
N TRP A 61 7.73 1.43 -3.00
CA TRP A 61 7.49 1.56 -4.43
C TRP A 61 8.41 0.66 -5.25
N GLN A 62 9.65 0.52 -4.80
CA GLN A 62 10.65 -0.30 -5.49
C GLN A 62 10.51 -1.80 -5.18
N ASP A 63 10.00 -2.11 -4.01
CA ASP A 63 10.00 -3.50 -3.51
C ASP A 63 8.79 -4.32 -3.97
N TYR A 64 7.72 -3.67 -4.40
CA TYR A 64 6.47 -4.36 -4.70
C TYR A 64 5.98 -4.06 -6.11
N ASP A 65 5.29 -5.04 -6.69
CA ASP A 65 4.74 -4.91 -8.04
C ASP A 65 3.37 -4.26 -8.05
N GLY A 66 2.68 -4.27 -6.92
CA GLY A 66 1.38 -3.63 -6.79
C GLY A 66 1.17 -3.07 -5.41
N LEU A 67 0.50 -1.94 -5.34
CA LEU A 67 0.24 -1.24 -4.08
C LEU A 67 -1.24 -0.92 -3.96
N ILE A 68 -1.79 -1.17 -2.78
CA ILE A 68 -3.16 -0.84 -2.42
C ILE A 68 -3.11 0.28 -1.39
N PHE A 69 -3.60 1.44 -1.76
CA PHE A 69 -3.58 2.60 -0.88
C PHE A 69 -4.93 2.80 -0.22
N GLY A 70 -4.95 2.78 1.11
CA GLY A 70 -6.12 3.17 1.90
C GLY A 70 -6.07 4.65 2.23
N LEU A 71 -6.14 5.47 1.19
CA LEU A 71 -6.01 6.92 1.28
C LEU A 71 -6.97 7.56 0.28
N ALA A 72 -7.27 8.85 0.49
CA ALA A 72 -8.02 9.61 -0.50
C ALA A 72 -7.25 9.66 -1.82
N THR A 73 -7.99 9.58 -2.93
CA THR A 73 -7.38 9.54 -4.26
C THR A 73 -6.43 10.72 -4.51
N GLY A 74 -6.84 11.92 -4.13
CA GLY A 74 -6.00 13.10 -4.32
C GLY A 74 -4.68 13.02 -3.56
N ALA A 75 -4.69 12.43 -2.36
CA ALA A 75 -3.48 12.25 -1.58
C ALA A 75 -2.55 11.24 -2.26
N VAL A 76 -3.11 10.15 -2.79
CA VAL A 76 -2.33 9.13 -3.49
C VAL A 76 -1.65 9.74 -4.71
N VAL A 77 -2.39 10.50 -5.51
CA VAL A 77 -1.83 11.14 -6.70
C VAL A 77 -0.62 12.01 -6.34
N ARG A 78 -0.74 12.80 -5.27
CA ARG A 78 0.37 13.65 -4.83
C ARG A 78 1.58 12.86 -4.33
N LEU A 79 1.31 11.74 -3.66
CA LEU A 79 2.40 10.91 -3.13
C LEU A 79 3.17 10.18 -4.22
N ILE A 80 2.47 9.67 -5.23
CA ILE A 80 3.12 8.84 -6.24
C ILE A 80 3.66 9.63 -7.42
N ALA A 81 3.16 10.86 -7.66
CA ALA A 81 3.59 11.64 -8.81
C ALA A 81 5.12 11.74 -8.96
N PRO A 82 5.88 12.06 -7.89
CA PRO A 82 7.34 12.13 -8.02
C PRO A 82 8.01 10.77 -8.22
N LEU A 83 7.29 9.67 -8.02
CA LEU A 83 7.84 8.32 -8.14
C LEU A 83 7.55 7.68 -9.50
N LEU A 84 6.60 8.22 -10.23
CA LEU A 84 6.22 7.67 -11.54
C LEU A 84 7.36 7.84 -12.54
N LYS A 85 7.69 6.75 -13.22
CA LYS A 85 8.76 6.76 -14.22
C LYS A 85 8.32 6.14 -15.53
N ASP A 86 7.81 4.90 -15.48
CA ASP A 86 7.52 4.12 -16.68
C ASP A 86 6.43 3.12 -16.37
N LYS A 87 5.43 3.02 -17.25
CA LYS A 87 4.33 2.07 -17.09
C LYS A 87 4.80 0.64 -16.97
N ALA A 88 5.93 0.30 -17.58
CA ALA A 88 6.46 -1.05 -17.56
C ALA A 88 7.14 -1.39 -16.23
N THR A 89 7.66 -0.40 -15.51
CA THR A 89 8.44 -0.65 -14.30
C THR A 89 7.74 -0.18 -13.03
N ASP A 90 6.80 0.75 -13.14
CA ASP A 90 6.08 1.26 -11.99
C ASP A 90 5.07 0.21 -11.48
N PRO A 91 4.85 0.13 -10.17
CA PRO A 91 3.87 -0.82 -9.66
C PRO A 91 2.44 -0.43 -10.06
N ALA A 92 1.58 -1.41 -10.11
CA ALA A 92 0.15 -1.17 -10.26
C ALA A 92 -0.37 -0.49 -8.98
N VAL A 93 -1.29 0.44 -9.14
CA VAL A 93 -1.82 1.21 -8.01
C VAL A 93 -3.33 1.03 -7.93
N ILE A 94 -3.79 0.62 -6.76
CA ILE A 94 -5.21 0.49 -6.44
C ILE A 94 -5.49 1.44 -5.27
N VAL A 95 -6.53 2.24 -5.39
CA VAL A 95 -6.90 3.17 -4.33
C VAL A 95 -8.23 2.73 -3.72
N VAL A 96 -8.24 2.56 -2.40
CA VAL A 96 -9.44 2.32 -1.63
C VAL A 96 -9.61 3.50 -0.70
N ASP A 97 -10.54 4.39 -1.02
CA ASP A 97 -10.79 5.56 -0.19
C ASP A 97 -11.77 5.20 0.92
N PRO A 98 -11.31 5.10 2.17
CA PRO A 98 -12.18 4.67 3.27
C PRO A 98 -13.24 5.71 3.63
N SER A 99 -13.09 6.94 3.17
CA SER A 99 -14.10 7.98 3.39
C SER A 99 -15.14 8.00 2.29
N SER A 100 -14.93 7.26 1.21
CA SER A 100 -15.87 7.21 0.11
C SER A 100 -17.13 6.48 0.51
N LYS A 101 -18.25 7.04 0.17
CA LYS A 101 -19.56 6.40 0.36
C LYS A 101 -20.10 6.03 -1.01
N SER A 102 -20.23 4.77 -1.23
CA SER A 102 -20.81 4.28 -2.47
C SER A 102 -22.34 4.23 -2.38
#